data_f95e67202aeb44ba04c72acead162c03
#
_entry.id   f95e67202aeb44ba04c72acead162c03
#
_cell.length_a   1.000
_cell.length_b   1.000
_cell.length_c   1.000
_cell.angle_alpha   90.00
_cell.angle_beta   90.00
_cell.angle_gamma   90.00
#
_symmetry.space_group_name_H-M   'P 1'
#
loop_
_entity.id
_entity.type
_entity.pdbx_description
1 polymer ?
#
loop_
_entity_poly.entity_id
_entity_poly.type
_entity_poly.pdbx_seq_one_letter_code
_entity_poly.pdbx_strand_id
1 'polypeptide(L)'
;GSEMCIRDSCYALSMIGVHLSGWAEEWILWSTVEFNFMQLPESFCTCSSMMPQKINPDALELIRGKSARLIGYLNSLLTLVKGLPLAYNRDLQEDKVPAFDAFDTIFSCLGIAVPLIEQSQWNREAIRHNLEDGYLDATTLMEYLILKDVPQRSAHHTVGTIVRQAMDRGVSLRD
;
A
#
# COMPACT_ATOMS: atom_id res chain seq x y z
N GLY A 1 25.53 -15.66 15.80
CA GLY A 1 24.44 -15.30 16.61
C GLY A 1 23.85 -13.94 16.36
N SER A 2 24.46 -12.86 16.85
CA SER A 2 23.88 -11.49 16.81
C SER A 2 23.71 -10.96 15.39
N GLU A 3 24.64 -11.26 14.49
CA GLU A 3 24.62 -10.81 13.09
C GLU A 3 23.41 -11.36 12.34
N MET A 4 22.97 -12.58 12.66
CA MET A 4 21.75 -13.15 12.07
C MET A 4 20.52 -12.38 12.54
N CYS A 5 20.43 -12.06 13.83
CA CYS A 5 19.32 -11.28 14.37
C CYS A 5 19.27 -9.87 13.77
N ILE A 6 20.40 -9.22 13.60
CA ILE A 6 20.48 -7.88 12.97
C ILE A 6 20.00 -7.93 11.52
N ARG A 7 20.47 -8.90 10.74
CA ARG A 7 20.04 -9.10 9.36
C ARG A 7 18.54 -9.41 9.27
N ASP A 8 18.05 -10.32 10.12
CA ASP A 8 16.65 -10.72 10.12
C ASP A 8 15.74 -9.57 10.58
N SER A 9 16.21 -8.73 11.51
CA SER A 9 15.51 -7.49 11.89
C SER A 9 15.43 -6.51 10.70
N CYS A 10 16.54 -6.29 10.00
CA CYS A 10 16.54 -5.42 8.81
C CYS A 10 15.67 -5.98 7.68
N TYR A 11 15.59 -7.30 7.53
CA TYR A 11 14.65 -7.93 6.61
C TYR A 11 13.19 -7.60 7.00
N ALA A 12 12.82 -7.79 8.27
CA ALA A 12 11.48 -7.46 8.73
C ALA A 12 11.14 -5.97 8.54
N LEU A 13 12.08 -5.07 8.87
CA LEU A 13 11.91 -3.63 8.67
C LEU A 13 11.77 -3.28 7.18
N SER A 14 12.51 -3.96 6.30
CA SER A 14 12.38 -3.76 4.85
C SER A 14 11.02 -4.22 4.34
N MET A 15 10.48 -5.34 4.84
CA MET A 15 9.14 -5.81 4.49
C MET A 15 8.06 -4.83 4.95
N ILE A 16 8.17 -4.29 6.17
CA ILE A 16 7.28 -3.21 6.64
C ILE A 16 7.35 -2.01 5.69
N GLY A 17 8.56 -1.61 5.29
CA GLY A 17 8.75 -0.51 4.34
C GLY A 17 8.10 -0.76 2.98
N VAL A 18 8.15 -1.99 2.46
CA VAL A 18 7.47 -2.38 1.21
C VAL A 18 5.95 -2.24 1.35
N HIS A 19 5.37 -2.72 2.46
CA HIS A 19 3.94 -2.57 2.72
C HIS A 19 3.53 -1.10 2.90
N LEU A 20 4.30 -0.31 3.63
CA LEU A 20 4.05 1.13 3.75
C LEU A 20 4.15 1.85 2.40
N SER A 21 5.05 1.43 1.51
CA SER A 21 5.16 1.98 0.16
C SER A 21 3.90 1.70 -0.67
N GLY A 22 3.38 0.46 -0.64
CA GLY A 22 2.14 0.12 -1.33
C GLY A 22 0.93 0.88 -0.78
N TRP A 23 0.80 0.94 0.54
CA TRP A 23 -0.23 1.73 1.19
C TRP A 23 -0.16 3.21 0.82
N ALA A 24 1.03 3.80 0.84
CA ALA A 24 1.21 5.20 0.48
C ALA A 24 0.82 5.48 -0.97
N GLU A 25 1.16 4.58 -1.91
CA GLU A 25 0.78 4.69 -3.32
C GLU A 25 -0.73 4.69 -3.52
N GLU A 26 -1.44 3.75 -2.89
CA GLU A 26 -2.90 3.69 -2.97
C GLU A 26 -3.55 4.97 -2.43
N TRP A 27 -3.08 5.48 -1.31
CA TRP A 27 -3.62 6.70 -0.70
C TRP A 27 -3.30 7.96 -1.51
N ILE A 28 -2.15 8.01 -2.18
CA ILE A 28 -1.82 9.05 -3.15
C ILE A 28 -2.84 9.03 -4.29
N LEU A 29 -3.08 7.86 -4.89
CA LEU A 29 -4.05 7.72 -5.98
C LEU A 29 -5.47 8.10 -5.53
N TRP A 30 -5.92 7.61 -4.37
CA TRP A 30 -7.27 7.89 -3.86
C TRP A 30 -7.50 9.34 -3.48
N SER A 31 -6.43 10.09 -3.21
CA SER A 31 -6.51 11.53 -2.92
C SER A 31 -6.44 12.42 -4.17
N THR A 32 -6.21 11.86 -5.35
CA THR A 32 -6.22 12.63 -6.61
C THR A 32 -7.61 13.15 -6.95
N VAL A 33 -7.67 14.16 -7.80
CA VAL A 33 -8.95 14.75 -8.28
C VAL A 33 -9.76 13.72 -9.06
N GLU A 34 -9.10 12.82 -9.78
CA GLU A 34 -9.72 11.78 -10.60
C GLU A 34 -10.46 10.75 -9.75
N PHE A 35 -9.85 10.28 -8.66
CA PHE A 35 -10.49 9.31 -7.75
C PHE A 35 -11.36 10.00 -6.71
N ASN A 36 -10.82 11.02 -6.07
CA ASN A 36 -11.52 11.81 -5.03
C ASN A 36 -12.17 10.95 -3.94
N PHE A 37 -11.54 9.82 -3.57
CA PHE A 37 -12.07 8.91 -2.56
C PHE A 37 -11.76 9.35 -1.14
N MET A 38 -10.74 10.19 -0.99
CA MET A 38 -10.33 10.68 0.32
C MET A 38 -9.70 12.07 0.24
N GLN A 39 -9.77 12.77 1.36
CA GLN A 39 -9.09 14.03 1.59
C GLN A 39 -8.00 13.82 2.64
N LEU A 40 -6.78 14.15 2.29
CA LEU A 40 -5.64 14.15 3.20
C LEU A 40 -5.64 15.42 4.06
N PRO A 41 -5.13 15.36 5.30
CA PRO A 41 -5.02 16.55 6.14
C PRO A 41 -3.93 17.48 5.58
N GLU A 42 -4.23 18.77 5.50
CA GLU A 42 -3.35 19.78 4.92
C GLU A 42 -1.98 19.86 5.61
N SER A 43 -1.92 19.53 6.92
CA SER A 43 -0.68 19.51 7.70
C SER A 43 0.36 18.48 7.20
N PHE A 44 -0.06 17.50 6.40
CA PHE A 44 0.81 16.47 5.81
C PHE A 44 0.99 16.65 4.29
N CYS A 45 0.53 17.77 3.76
CA CYS A 45 0.60 18.11 2.36
C CYS A 45 1.35 19.43 2.17
N THR A 46 1.89 19.66 0.98
CA THR A 46 2.45 20.96 0.61
C THR A 46 1.76 21.53 -0.62
N CYS A 47 1.61 22.85 -0.63
CA CYS A 47 1.12 23.57 -1.81
C CYS A 47 2.24 23.78 -2.81
N SER A 48 1.88 23.78 -4.10
CA SER A 48 2.82 24.17 -5.14
C SER A 48 3.10 25.68 -5.09
N SER A 49 4.38 26.06 -5.23
CA SER A 49 4.77 27.49 -5.34
C SER A 49 4.26 28.16 -6.62
N MET A 50 3.94 27.37 -7.66
CA MET A 50 3.47 27.88 -8.96
C MET A 50 1.98 27.68 -9.20
N MET A 51 1.37 26.65 -8.58
CA MET A 51 -0.03 26.29 -8.77
C MET A 51 -0.73 26.28 -7.40
N PRO A 52 -1.39 27.36 -7.00
CA PRO A 52 -2.00 27.48 -5.66
C PRO A 52 -3.04 26.42 -5.34
N GLN A 53 -3.70 25.87 -6.36
CA GLN A 53 -4.69 24.80 -6.22
C GLN A 53 -4.10 23.41 -6.06
N LYS A 54 -2.79 23.23 -6.31
CA LYS A 54 -2.13 21.92 -6.23
C LYS A 54 -1.71 21.60 -4.81
N ILE A 55 -2.28 20.56 -4.25
CA ILE A 55 -1.92 19.99 -2.95
C ILE A 55 -1.13 18.70 -3.24
N ASN A 56 0.12 18.65 -2.77
CA ASN A 56 0.99 17.49 -2.95
C ASN A 56 0.96 16.62 -1.68
N PRO A 57 0.80 15.31 -1.78
CA PRO A 57 0.79 14.39 -0.65
C PRO A 57 2.22 14.02 -0.20
N ASP A 58 3.04 15.03 0.11
CA ASP A 58 4.49 14.88 0.34
C ASP A 58 4.84 13.86 1.41
N ALA A 59 4.05 13.79 2.48
CA ALA A 59 4.30 12.83 3.55
C ALA A 59 4.20 11.38 3.04
N LEU A 60 3.19 11.08 2.22
CA LEU A 60 3.02 9.76 1.60
C LEU A 60 4.11 9.48 0.57
N GLU A 61 4.46 10.47 -0.25
CA GLU A 61 5.54 10.34 -1.24
C GLU A 61 6.89 10.04 -0.55
N LEU A 62 7.18 10.70 0.56
CA LEU A 62 8.39 10.44 1.35
C LEU A 62 8.37 9.06 2.01
N ILE A 63 7.24 8.60 2.53
CA ILE A 63 7.10 7.23 3.06
C ILE A 63 7.38 6.22 1.95
N ARG A 64 6.78 6.39 0.78
CA ARG A 64 7.03 5.56 -0.41
C ARG A 64 8.51 5.57 -0.80
N GLY A 65 9.13 6.73 -0.86
CA GLY A 65 10.55 6.88 -1.22
C GLY A 65 11.52 6.26 -0.21
N LYS A 66 11.19 6.30 1.09
CA LYS A 66 12.05 5.74 2.16
C LYS A 66 12.14 4.22 2.13
N SER A 67 11.20 3.52 1.51
CA SER A 67 11.27 2.05 1.33
C SER A 67 12.53 1.62 0.57
N ALA A 68 13.00 2.42 -0.38
CA ALA A 68 14.23 2.16 -1.12
C ALA A 68 15.47 2.15 -0.20
N ARG A 69 15.54 3.03 0.81
CA ARG A 69 16.63 3.04 1.79
C ARG A 69 16.66 1.76 2.61
N LEU A 70 15.49 1.27 3.04
CA LEU A 70 15.36 0.05 3.84
C LEU A 70 15.85 -1.18 3.08
N ILE A 71 15.47 -1.29 1.81
CA ILE A 71 15.97 -2.36 0.91
C ILE A 71 17.48 -2.23 0.73
N GLY A 72 17.99 -1.00 0.58
CA GLY A 72 19.43 -0.72 0.51
C GLY A 72 20.20 -1.18 1.76
N TYR A 73 19.66 -0.91 2.95
CA TYR A 73 20.27 -1.36 4.21
C TYR A 73 20.30 -2.88 4.34
N LEU A 74 19.22 -3.57 3.99
CA LEU A 74 19.19 -5.02 3.94
C LEU A 74 20.23 -5.58 2.96
N ASN A 75 20.30 -5.01 1.75
CA ASN A 75 21.27 -5.43 0.74
C ASN A 75 22.72 -5.18 1.20
N SER A 76 22.97 -4.06 1.89
CA SER A 76 24.27 -3.78 2.50
C SER A 76 24.68 -4.86 3.50
N LEU A 77 23.76 -5.27 4.39
CA LEU A 77 24.03 -6.35 5.36
C LEU A 77 24.25 -7.71 4.71
N LEU A 78 23.47 -8.05 3.68
CA LEU A 78 23.67 -9.30 2.94
C LEU A 78 25.03 -9.31 2.24
N THR A 79 25.45 -8.18 1.70
CA THR A 79 26.75 -8.01 1.06
C THR A 79 27.89 -8.07 2.08
N LEU A 80 27.71 -7.47 3.25
CA LEU A 80 28.67 -7.48 4.35
C LEU A 80 29.01 -8.91 4.79
N VAL A 81 28.00 -9.77 4.99
CA VAL A 81 28.22 -11.14 5.48
C VAL A 81 28.64 -12.11 4.37
N LYS A 82 28.53 -11.73 3.11
CA LYS A 82 28.87 -12.55 1.98
C LYS A 82 30.38 -12.84 1.92
N GLY A 83 30.76 -14.09 2.02
CA GLY A 83 32.15 -14.52 1.88
C GLY A 83 32.99 -14.35 3.15
N LEU A 84 32.42 -13.94 4.28
CA LEU A 84 33.13 -13.95 5.55
C LEU A 84 33.37 -15.40 6.03
N PRO A 85 34.52 -15.67 6.67
CA PRO A 85 34.77 -16.97 7.28
C PRO A 85 33.85 -17.21 8.48
N LEU A 86 33.72 -18.48 8.90
CA LEU A 86 32.84 -18.90 10.00
C LEU A 86 33.34 -18.47 11.41
N ALA A 87 34.00 -17.35 11.50
CA ALA A 87 34.48 -16.76 12.74
C ALA A 87 34.20 -15.26 12.75
N TYR A 88 34.28 -14.64 13.94
CA TYR A 88 34.13 -13.20 14.05
C TYR A 88 35.21 -12.46 13.25
N ASN A 89 34.78 -11.52 12.44
CA ASN A 89 35.63 -10.58 11.73
C ASN A 89 35.20 -9.15 12.02
N ARG A 90 36.14 -8.23 11.96
CA ARG A 90 35.92 -6.82 12.28
C ARG A 90 34.97 -6.11 11.32
N ASP A 91 34.83 -6.61 10.11
CA ASP A 91 33.81 -6.21 9.13
C ASP A 91 32.40 -6.12 9.77
N LEU A 92 32.09 -7.02 10.69
CA LEU A 92 30.80 -7.07 11.40
C LEU A 92 30.54 -5.86 12.34
N GLN A 93 31.50 -4.93 12.48
CA GLN A 93 31.24 -3.65 13.12
C GLN A 93 30.36 -2.74 12.27
N GLU A 94 30.37 -2.92 10.94
CA GLU A 94 29.60 -2.14 9.97
C GLU A 94 28.09 -2.55 9.93
N ASP A 95 27.68 -3.57 10.66
CA ASP A 95 26.28 -3.99 10.71
C ASP A 95 25.38 -3.04 11.52
N LYS A 96 25.93 -2.24 12.41
CA LYS A 96 25.19 -1.37 13.33
C LYS A 96 24.52 -0.19 12.62
N VAL A 97 25.26 0.46 11.73
CA VAL A 97 24.77 1.67 11.03
C VAL A 97 23.52 1.35 10.22
N PRO A 98 23.50 0.38 9.28
CA PRO A 98 22.29 0.05 8.53
C PRO A 98 21.14 -0.45 9.41
N ALA A 99 21.45 -1.13 10.55
CA ALA A 99 20.41 -1.59 11.47
C ALA A 99 19.71 -0.44 12.19
N PHE A 100 20.48 0.51 12.75
CA PHE A 100 19.92 1.66 13.45
C PHE A 100 19.18 2.60 12.49
N ASP A 101 19.78 2.89 11.33
CA ASP A 101 19.15 3.73 10.31
C ASP A 101 17.84 3.12 9.78
N ALA A 102 17.77 1.79 9.62
CA ALA A 102 16.56 1.11 9.23
C ALA A 102 15.46 1.26 10.28
N PHE A 103 15.81 1.05 11.56
CA PHE A 103 14.87 1.22 12.67
C PHE A 103 14.35 2.66 12.76
N ASP A 104 15.23 3.66 12.75
CA ASP A 104 14.86 5.07 12.83
C ASP A 104 14.02 5.51 11.64
N THR A 105 14.31 4.98 10.45
CA THR A 105 13.52 5.22 9.23
C THR A 105 12.09 4.71 9.38
N ILE A 106 11.90 3.46 9.81
CA ILE A 106 10.56 2.88 10.03
C ILE A 106 9.83 3.60 11.15
N PHE A 107 10.51 3.85 12.28
CA PHE A 107 9.89 4.55 13.40
C PHE A 107 9.37 5.93 12.99
N SER A 108 10.16 6.67 12.22
CA SER A 108 9.73 7.97 11.67
C SER A 108 8.56 7.86 10.70
N CYS A 109 8.57 6.86 9.81
CA CYS A 109 7.46 6.63 8.88
C CYS A 109 6.15 6.30 9.61
N LEU A 110 6.20 5.43 10.61
CA LEU A 110 5.03 5.07 11.42
C LEU A 110 4.53 6.26 12.25
N GLY A 111 5.45 7.06 12.80
CA GLY A 111 5.12 8.28 13.55
C GLY A 111 4.35 9.31 12.72
N ILE A 112 4.54 9.32 11.39
CA ILE A 112 3.80 10.17 10.46
C ILE A 112 2.53 9.46 9.96
N ALA A 113 2.60 8.17 9.67
CA ALA A 113 1.48 7.41 9.12
C ALA A 113 0.26 7.40 10.07
N VAL A 114 0.49 7.21 11.39
CA VAL A 114 -0.60 7.14 12.36
C VAL A 114 -1.46 8.40 12.38
N PRO A 115 -0.94 9.61 12.67
CA PRO A 115 -1.75 10.82 12.70
C PRO A 115 -2.31 11.20 11.31
N LEU A 116 -1.62 10.83 10.22
CA LEU A 116 -2.13 11.03 8.87
C LEU A 116 -3.40 10.18 8.65
N ILE A 117 -3.40 8.92 9.06
CA ILE A 117 -4.57 8.03 8.97
C ILE A 117 -5.73 8.59 9.82
N GLU A 118 -5.45 8.96 11.07
CA GLU A 118 -6.46 9.44 12.01
C GLU A 118 -7.18 10.72 11.54
N GLN A 119 -6.46 11.59 10.84
CA GLN A 119 -6.97 12.89 10.39
C GLN A 119 -7.53 12.88 8.96
N SER A 120 -7.29 11.82 8.19
CA SER A 120 -7.81 11.69 6.82
C SER A 120 -9.31 11.46 6.80
N GLN A 121 -10.00 11.99 5.80
CA GLN A 121 -11.45 11.89 5.65
C GLN A 121 -11.83 11.14 4.38
N TRP A 122 -12.79 10.22 4.48
CA TRP A 122 -13.29 9.45 3.35
C TRP A 122 -14.45 10.19 2.66
N ASN A 123 -14.36 10.34 1.34
CA ASN A 123 -15.46 10.81 0.50
C ASN A 123 -16.37 9.63 0.14
N ARG A 124 -17.30 9.32 1.05
CA ARG A 124 -18.19 8.16 0.90
C ARG A 124 -19.13 8.26 -0.30
N GLU A 125 -19.44 9.46 -0.74
CA GLU A 125 -20.31 9.70 -1.89
C GLU A 125 -19.59 9.34 -3.20
N ALA A 126 -18.35 9.82 -3.40
CA ALA A 126 -17.53 9.46 -4.54
C ALA A 126 -17.26 7.96 -4.60
N ILE A 127 -16.95 7.32 -3.45
CA ILE A 127 -16.75 5.87 -3.37
C ILE A 127 -18.03 5.14 -3.79
N ARG A 128 -19.20 5.53 -3.26
CA ARG A 128 -20.49 4.90 -3.60
C ARG A 128 -20.78 5.00 -5.08
N HIS A 129 -20.61 6.18 -5.68
CA HIS A 129 -20.85 6.40 -7.10
C HIS A 129 -19.97 5.47 -7.96
N ASN A 130 -18.69 5.37 -7.65
CA ASN A 130 -17.77 4.49 -8.38
C ASN A 130 -18.06 2.99 -8.19
N LEU A 131 -18.63 2.60 -7.04
CA LEU A 131 -19.05 1.21 -6.81
C LEU A 131 -20.25 0.82 -7.68
N GLU A 132 -21.13 1.77 -7.98
CA GLU A 132 -22.34 1.52 -8.79
C GLU A 132 -22.00 1.37 -10.28
N ASP A 133 -21.01 2.11 -10.78
CA ASP A 133 -20.63 2.11 -12.20
C ASP A 133 -19.83 0.86 -12.66
N GLY A 134 -19.23 0.10 -11.72
CA GLY A 134 -18.26 -0.95 -12.04
C GLY A 134 -18.78 -2.38 -12.01
N TYR A 135 -20.07 -2.64 -11.84
CA TYR A 135 -20.64 -4.00 -11.66
C TYR A 135 -19.93 -4.80 -10.55
N LEU A 136 -19.41 -4.11 -9.51
CA LEU A 136 -18.65 -4.73 -8.43
C LEU A 136 -19.49 -5.66 -7.55
N ASP A 137 -20.81 -5.53 -7.60
CA ASP A 137 -21.80 -6.39 -6.96
C ASP A 137 -21.98 -7.76 -7.68
N ALA A 138 -21.39 -7.94 -8.86
CA ALA A 138 -21.39 -9.21 -9.58
C ALA A 138 -20.80 -10.36 -8.76
N THR A 139 -19.73 -10.11 -8.01
CA THR A 139 -19.11 -11.11 -7.14
C THR A 139 -20.06 -11.52 -6.00
N THR A 140 -20.73 -10.56 -5.37
CA THR A 140 -21.74 -10.83 -4.33
C THR A 140 -22.90 -11.67 -4.87
N LEU A 141 -23.36 -11.39 -6.10
CA LEU A 141 -24.38 -12.19 -6.76
C LEU A 141 -23.88 -13.62 -7.04
N MET A 142 -22.64 -13.78 -7.47
CA MET A 142 -22.03 -15.10 -7.65
C MET A 142 -21.95 -15.88 -6.33
N GLU A 143 -21.49 -15.25 -5.26
CA GLU A 143 -21.44 -15.86 -3.93
C GLU A 143 -22.83 -16.28 -3.43
N TYR A 144 -23.84 -15.44 -3.63
CA TYR A 144 -25.22 -15.77 -3.32
C TYR A 144 -25.70 -17.04 -4.04
N LEU A 145 -25.39 -17.19 -5.33
CA LEU A 145 -25.73 -18.39 -6.09
C LEU A 145 -25.01 -19.63 -5.56
N ILE A 146 -23.75 -19.50 -5.17
CA ILE A 146 -22.98 -20.59 -4.57
C ILE A 146 -23.60 -21.03 -3.23
N LEU A 147 -24.04 -20.07 -2.40
CA LEU A 147 -24.76 -20.36 -1.15
C LEU A 147 -26.12 -21.02 -1.37
N LYS A 148 -26.66 -20.97 -2.60
CA LYS A 148 -27.87 -21.67 -3.04
C LYS A 148 -27.56 -23.00 -3.76
N ASP A 149 -26.40 -23.58 -3.47
CA ASP A 149 -25.95 -24.86 -4.02
C ASP A 149 -25.72 -24.87 -5.55
N VAL A 150 -25.60 -23.70 -6.18
CA VAL A 150 -25.18 -23.62 -7.59
C VAL A 150 -23.68 -23.85 -7.68
N PRO A 151 -23.20 -24.81 -8.48
CA PRO A 151 -21.77 -25.03 -8.64
C PRO A 151 -21.04 -23.75 -9.07
N GLN A 152 -19.89 -23.46 -8.46
CA GLN A 152 -19.13 -22.23 -8.65
C GLN A 152 -18.92 -21.86 -10.13
N ARG A 153 -18.59 -22.84 -10.97
CA ARG A 153 -18.37 -22.63 -12.41
C ARG A 153 -19.66 -22.19 -13.13
N SER A 154 -20.80 -22.76 -12.74
CA SER A 154 -22.12 -22.40 -13.30
C SER A 154 -22.54 -21.01 -12.80
N ALA A 155 -22.36 -20.71 -11.51
CA ALA A 155 -22.62 -19.39 -10.93
C ALA A 155 -21.81 -18.30 -11.64
N HIS A 156 -20.50 -18.51 -11.81
CA HIS A 156 -19.63 -17.59 -12.53
C HIS A 156 -20.10 -17.36 -13.98
N HIS A 157 -20.44 -18.42 -14.72
CA HIS A 157 -20.92 -18.30 -16.10
C HIS A 157 -22.24 -17.53 -16.17
N THR A 158 -23.18 -17.84 -15.28
CA THR A 158 -24.50 -17.18 -15.22
C THR A 158 -24.34 -15.68 -14.92
N VAL A 159 -23.57 -15.34 -13.87
CA VAL A 159 -23.34 -13.94 -13.50
C VAL A 159 -22.59 -13.19 -14.60
N GLY A 160 -21.59 -13.80 -15.22
CA GLY A 160 -20.88 -13.19 -16.36
C GLY A 160 -21.80 -12.90 -17.54
N THR A 161 -22.81 -13.74 -17.79
CA THR A 161 -23.83 -13.50 -18.83
C THR A 161 -24.75 -12.33 -18.45
N ILE A 162 -25.16 -12.25 -17.18
CA ILE A 162 -26.02 -11.16 -16.68
C ILE A 162 -25.27 -9.82 -16.77
N VAL A 163 -24.02 -9.78 -16.31
CA VAL A 163 -23.16 -8.56 -16.40
C VAL A 163 -23.04 -8.09 -17.85
N ARG A 164 -22.78 -9.01 -18.78
CA ARG A 164 -22.67 -8.66 -20.21
C ARG A 164 -23.96 -8.08 -20.76
N GLN A 165 -25.12 -8.67 -20.42
CA GLN A 165 -26.42 -8.14 -20.83
C GLN A 165 -26.73 -6.76 -20.23
N ALA A 166 -26.32 -6.52 -18.96
CA ALA A 166 -26.45 -5.23 -18.31
C ALA A 166 -25.58 -4.17 -19.00
N MET A 167 -24.30 -4.52 -19.31
CA MET A 167 -23.40 -3.66 -20.07
C MET A 167 -23.95 -3.28 -21.44
N ASP A 168 -24.48 -4.27 -22.19
CA ASP A 168 -25.05 -4.04 -23.53
C ASP A 168 -26.30 -3.13 -23.51
N ARG A 169 -27.01 -3.12 -22.38
CA ARG A 169 -28.20 -2.28 -22.17
C ARG A 169 -27.88 -0.93 -21.51
N GLY A 170 -26.67 -0.76 -20.99
CA GLY A 170 -26.27 0.43 -20.23
C GLY A 170 -27.04 0.59 -18.90
N VAL A 171 -27.37 -0.51 -18.23
CA VAL A 171 -28.11 -0.53 -16.95
C VAL A 171 -27.28 -1.16 -15.85
N SER A 172 -27.62 -0.88 -14.58
CA SER A 172 -26.97 -1.52 -13.43
C SER A 172 -27.46 -2.96 -13.22
N LEU A 173 -26.80 -3.75 -12.37
CA LEU A 173 -27.28 -5.08 -11.99
C LEU A 173 -28.54 -5.05 -11.12
N ARG A 174 -28.93 -3.87 -10.62
CA ARG A 174 -30.12 -3.68 -9.79
C ARG A 174 -31.39 -3.43 -10.61
N ASP A 175 -31.23 -3.04 -11.87
CA ASP A 175 -32.32 -2.78 -12.83
C ASP A 175 -32.71 -4.05 -13.60
#